data_a3a87c0e947e7df58fe15f28edc0e4f9
#
_entry.id   a3a87c0e947e7df58fe15f28edc0e4f9
#
_cell.length_a   1.000
_cell.length_b   1.000
_cell.length_c   1.000
_cell.angle_alpha   90.00
_cell.angle_beta   90.00
_cell.angle_gamma   90.00
#
_symmetry.space_group_name_H-M   'P 1'
#
loop_
_entity.id
_entity.type
_entity.pdbx_description
1 polymer ?
#
loop_
_entity_poly.entity_id
_entity_poly.type
_entity_poly.pdbx_seq_one_letter_code
_entity_poly.pdbx_strand_id
1 'polypeptide(L)'
;MGCPNVRILQMKHAYLILSHNEFGVLDRLIRILDCEENDIFIHFDKKVRHLPIIHTKKSKCVILKHRVSGCWGDVSLVDIELELMKAAYVKGAYDFYHIVSGVHYPLMTMSELHHLYEAERKCFFQPMISSEEEVEVKMRRCHFFSRLMMSFRFNSPGYKVGRFLWNLSLRLQNIVNYKRNANTKFYKSSQWCSLTESAVEYLIAIEDQIRVRYSYTFCPDEYFVLSELMNSPLKEQIGYKDNLLKQEWVSTHPKVYKMEDYDSLMASGCFYARKFTSDSIELLDKIYDAIK
;
A
#
# COMPACT_ATOMS: atom_id res chain seq x y z
N MET A 1 11.22 -46.90 15.97
CA MET A 1 10.06 -46.18 15.43
C MET A 1 10.46 -44.73 15.29
N GLY A 2 10.81 -44.31 14.07
CA GLY A 2 11.21 -42.92 13.80
C GLY A 2 9.95 -42.04 13.76
N CYS A 3 9.93 -40.96 14.53
CA CYS A 3 8.95 -39.90 14.38
C CYS A 3 8.97 -39.40 12.94
N PRO A 4 7.83 -39.24 12.26
CA PRO A 4 7.81 -38.59 10.97
C PRO A 4 8.32 -37.14 11.15
N ASN A 5 9.36 -36.77 10.41
CA ASN A 5 9.75 -35.37 10.26
C ASN A 5 8.56 -34.59 9.71
N VAL A 6 7.80 -33.96 10.59
CA VAL A 6 6.85 -32.93 10.20
C VAL A 6 7.69 -31.79 9.66
N ARG A 7 7.84 -31.69 8.34
CA ARG A 7 8.28 -30.46 7.69
C ARG A 7 7.24 -29.42 8.09
N ILE A 8 7.58 -28.56 9.04
CA ILE A 8 6.85 -27.31 9.23
C ILE A 8 7.00 -26.59 7.89
N LEU A 9 5.94 -26.55 7.10
CA LEU A 9 5.89 -25.80 5.85
C LEU A 9 6.08 -24.33 6.27
N GLN A 10 7.27 -23.83 5.97
CA GLN A 10 7.63 -22.44 6.26
C GLN A 10 6.72 -21.53 5.41
N MET A 11 6.05 -20.58 6.05
CA MET A 11 5.12 -19.68 5.36
C MET A 11 5.84 -18.85 4.32
N LYS A 12 5.13 -18.54 3.23
CA LYS A 12 5.66 -17.73 2.12
C LYS A 12 4.98 -16.38 2.09
N HIS A 13 5.79 -15.36 1.90
CA HIS A 13 5.36 -13.96 1.88
C HIS A 13 5.68 -13.30 0.55
N ALA A 14 4.70 -12.59 -0.03
CA ALA A 14 4.88 -11.77 -1.21
C ALA A 14 4.90 -10.29 -0.82
N TYR A 15 6.00 -9.60 -1.08
CA TYR A 15 6.10 -8.15 -0.89
C TYR A 15 5.74 -7.42 -2.18
N LEU A 16 4.63 -6.69 -2.16
CA LEU A 16 4.04 -5.95 -3.28
C LEU A 16 4.47 -4.48 -3.16
N ILE A 17 5.51 -4.09 -3.89
CA ILE A 17 6.19 -2.80 -3.71
C ILE A 17 5.79 -1.81 -4.79
N LEU A 18 5.15 -0.70 -4.39
CA LEU A 18 4.92 0.46 -5.25
C LEU A 18 6.11 1.40 -5.17
N SER A 19 6.80 1.67 -6.29
CA SER A 19 8.00 2.50 -6.30
C SER A 19 7.99 3.52 -7.45
N HIS A 20 8.46 4.75 -7.18
CA HIS A 20 8.55 5.81 -8.18
C HIS A 20 9.77 6.74 -8.00
N ASN A 21 10.41 6.71 -6.84
CA ASN A 21 11.59 7.51 -6.49
C ASN A 21 12.38 6.85 -5.36
N GLU A 22 13.38 7.53 -4.82
CA GLU A 22 14.18 7.13 -3.65
C GLU A 22 14.74 5.69 -3.77
N PHE A 23 15.38 5.40 -4.92
CA PHE A 23 15.85 4.04 -5.21
C PHE A 23 16.98 3.57 -4.29
N GLY A 24 17.71 4.49 -3.63
CA GLY A 24 18.64 4.14 -2.57
C GLY A 24 17.96 3.58 -1.32
N VAL A 25 16.76 4.05 -0.99
CA VAL A 25 15.91 3.51 0.08
C VAL A 25 15.34 2.16 -0.34
N LEU A 26 14.84 2.07 -1.59
CA LEU A 26 14.33 0.81 -2.15
C LEU A 26 15.39 -0.30 -2.10
N ASP A 27 16.64 0.01 -2.43
CA ASP A 27 17.74 -0.95 -2.38
C ASP A 27 17.94 -1.50 -0.95
N ARG A 28 17.91 -0.63 0.09
CA ARG A 28 17.96 -1.05 1.50
C ARG A 28 16.75 -1.89 1.91
N LEU A 29 15.56 -1.50 1.45
CA LEU A 29 14.35 -2.29 1.69
C LEU A 29 14.48 -3.69 1.07
N ILE A 30 14.91 -3.80 -0.17
CA ILE A 30 15.09 -5.09 -0.83
C ILE A 30 16.15 -5.93 -0.10
N ARG A 31 17.25 -5.32 0.32
CA ARG A 31 18.33 -6.01 1.06
C ARG A 31 17.83 -6.65 2.36
N ILE A 32 16.95 -5.99 3.12
CA ILE A 32 16.40 -6.57 4.37
C ILE A 32 15.31 -7.60 4.09
N LEU A 33 14.55 -7.47 3.00
CA LEU A 33 13.53 -8.41 2.61
C LEU A 33 14.08 -9.69 1.95
N ASP A 34 15.37 -9.72 1.56
CA ASP A 34 15.98 -10.81 0.79
C ASP A 34 16.25 -12.04 1.67
N CYS A 35 15.22 -12.84 1.92
CA CYS A 35 15.28 -14.12 2.62
C CYS A 35 14.51 -15.21 1.85
N GLU A 36 14.65 -16.47 2.26
CA GLU A 36 14.06 -17.62 1.56
C GLU A 36 12.53 -17.64 1.63
N GLU A 37 11.95 -17.05 2.67
CA GLU A 37 10.51 -16.98 2.91
C GLU A 37 9.82 -15.92 2.06
N ASN A 38 10.56 -14.95 1.55
CA ASN A 38 10.02 -13.80 0.84
C ASN A 38 10.24 -13.89 -0.66
N ASP A 39 9.24 -13.47 -1.43
CA ASP A 39 9.39 -13.09 -2.82
C ASP A 39 8.97 -11.62 -3.00
N ILE A 40 9.59 -10.91 -3.94
CA ILE A 40 9.45 -9.46 -4.08
C ILE A 40 8.86 -9.14 -5.46
N PHE A 41 7.77 -8.37 -5.48
CA PHE A 41 7.11 -7.91 -6.69
C PHE A 41 7.13 -6.39 -6.72
N ILE A 42 7.70 -5.79 -7.77
CA ILE A 42 7.91 -4.35 -7.84
C ILE A 42 7.16 -3.77 -9.04
N HIS A 43 6.28 -2.83 -8.77
CA HIS A 43 5.72 -1.95 -9.79
C HIS A 43 6.48 -0.61 -9.76
N PHE A 44 7.23 -0.31 -10.80
CA PHE A 44 7.78 1.03 -11.01
C PHE A 44 6.78 1.89 -11.76
N ASP A 45 6.45 3.07 -11.21
CA ASP A 45 5.58 4.03 -11.91
C ASP A 45 6.05 4.24 -13.36
N LYS A 46 5.10 4.30 -14.30
CA LYS A 46 5.39 4.47 -15.73
C LYS A 46 6.22 5.72 -16.04
N LYS A 47 6.15 6.73 -15.18
CA LYS A 47 6.94 7.98 -15.29
C LYS A 47 8.44 7.78 -15.02
N VAL A 48 8.84 6.71 -14.36
CA VAL A 48 10.26 6.38 -14.14
C VAL A 48 10.89 5.94 -15.46
N ARG A 49 11.80 6.73 -15.99
CA ARG A 49 12.46 6.46 -17.28
C ARG A 49 13.58 5.43 -17.17
N HIS A 50 14.37 5.52 -16.11
CA HIS A 50 15.52 4.64 -15.84
C HIS A 50 15.23 3.82 -14.61
N LEU A 51 15.06 2.52 -14.79
CA LEU A 51 14.83 1.60 -13.68
C LEU A 51 16.17 1.28 -13.00
N PRO A 52 16.19 1.23 -11.66
CA PRO A 52 17.37 0.75 -10.95
C PRO A 52 17.59 -0.74 -11.24
N ILE A 53 18.83 -1.17 -11.17
CA ILE A 53 19.18 -2.60 -11.20
C ILE A 53 18.89 -3.16 -9.80
N ILE A 54 18.12 -4.24 -9.76
CA ILE A 54 17.74 -4.89 -8.50
C ILE A 54 18.51 -6.20 -8.37
N HIS A 55 19.08 -6.42 -7.19
CA HIS A 55 19.82 -7.63 -6.86
C HIS A 55 19.19 -8.29 -5.63
N THR A 56 18.84 -9.57 -5.76
CA THR A 56 18.45 -10.45 -4.66
C THR A 56 19.32 -11.71 -4.69
N LYS A 57 19.57 -12.34 -3.54
CA LYS A 57 20.36 -13.57 -3.43
C LYS A 57 19.49 -14.78 -3.10
N LYS A 58 18.41 -14.58 -2.36
CA LYS A 58 17.54 -15.63 -1.82
C LYS A 58 16.11 -15.49 -2.34
N SER A 59 15.56 -14.29 -2.31
CA SER A 59 14.21 -14.00 -2.77
C SER A 59 14.13 -13.98 -4.30
N LYS A 60 13.01 -14.46 -4.87
CA LYS A 60 12.71 -14.17 -6.27
C LYS A 60 12.21 -12.73 -6.37
N CYS A 61 12.80 -11.96 -7.29
CA CYS A 61 12.37 -10.60 -7.56
C CYS A 61 11.74 -10.49 -8.94
N VAL A 62 10.52 -10.00 -9.00
CA VAL A 62 9.73 -9.80 -10.23
C VAL A 62 9.44 -8.32 -10.41
N ILE A 63 10.00 -7.72 -11.46
CA ILE A 63 9.64 -6.36 -11.88
C ILE A 63 8.49 -6.46 -12.88
N LEU A 64 7.37 -5.79 -12.59
CA LEU A 64 6.21 -5.82 -13.46
C LEU A 64 6.50 -5.15 -14.81
N LYS A 65 6.19 -5.86 -15.92
CA LYS A 65 6.35 -5.33 -17.27
C LYS A 65 5.28 -4.29 -17.60
N HIS A 66 4.03 -4.57 -17.22
CA HIS A 66 2.93 -3.62 -17.36
C HIS A 66 3.03 -2.57 -16.24
N ARG A 67 3.29 -1.32 -16.62
CA ARG A 67 3.46 -0.22 -15.69
C ARG A 67 2.37 0.83 -15.87
N VAL A 68 1.68 1.14 -14.80
CA VAL A 68 0.64 2.16 -14.72
C VAL A 68 1.28 3.49 -14.32
N SER A 69 0.76 4.61 -14.83
CA SER A 69 1.14 5.94 -14.37
C SER A 69 0.29 6.30 -13.15
N GLY A 70 0.81 6.09 -11.97
CA GLY A 70 0.15 6.40 -10.70
C GLY A 70 -0.07 7.91 -10.54
N CYS A 71 -1.23 8.27 -10.02
CA CYS A 71 -1.58 9.63 -9.65
C CYS A 71 -2.18 9.61 -8.25
N TRP A 72 -1.65 10.44 -7.36
CA TRP A 72 -2.16 10.52 -6.00
C TRP A 72 -3.65 10.89 -5.97
N GLY A 73 -4.43 10.17 -5.15
CA GLY A 73 -5.87 10.35 -5.02
C GLY A 73 -6.71 9.86 -6.21
N ASP A 74 -6.11 9.16 -7.17
CA ASP A 74 -6.77 8.64 -8.37
C ASP A 74 -6.82 7.10 -8.33
N VAL A 75 -7.79 6.50 -9.02
CA VAL A 75 -7.96 5.04 -9.10
C VAL A 75 -6.74 4.30 -9.64
N SER A 76 -5.81 4.99 -10.31
CA SER A 76 -4.57 4.38 -10.79
C SER A 76 -3.69 3.74 -9.71
N LEU A 77 -3.84 4.15 -8.43
CA LEU A 77 -3.16 3.46 -7.32
C LEU A 77 -3.80 2.09 -7.05
N VAL A 78 -5.13 2.01 -7.11
CA VAL A 78 -5.87 0.73 -7.04
C VAL A 78 -5.47 -0.19 -8.18
N ASP A 79 -5.34 0.34 -9.41
CA ASP A 79 -4.88 -0.43 -10.57
C ASP A 79 -3.48 -1.03 -10.35
N ILE A 80 -2.56 -0.25 -9.77
CA ILE A 80 -1.20 -0.72 -9.45
C ILE A 80 -1.23 -1.86 -8.42
N GLU A 81 -2.02 -1.72 -7.37
CA GLU A 81 -2.13 -2.74 -6.33
C GLU A 81 -2.75 -4.03 -6.88
N LEU A 82 -3.80 -3.95 -7.69
CA LEU A 82 -4.39 -5.11 -8.34
C LEU A 82 -3.40 -5.80 -9.31
N GLU A 83 -2.62 -5.04 -10.09
CA GLU A 83 -1.58 -5.61 -10.96
C GLU A 83 -0.49 -6.34 -10.15
N LEU A 84 -0.08 -5.79 -9.01
CA LEU A 84 0.87 -6.45 -8.11
C LEU A 84 0.29 -7.72 -7.49
N MET A 85 -0.95 -7.68 -7.00
CA MET A 85 -1.65 -8.85 -6.47
C MET A 85 -1.74 -9.97 -7.51
N LYS A 86 -2.18 -9.65 -8.74
CA LYS A 86 -2.28 -10.63 -9.84
C LYS A 86 -0.92 -11.22 -10.20
N ALA A 87 0.12 -10.38 -10.31
CA ALA A 87 1.45 -10.84 -10.64
C ALA A 87 2.01 -11.82 -9.61
N ALA A 88 1.76 -11.57 -8.31
CA ALA A 88 2.17 -12.46 -7.25
C ALA A 88 1.32 -13.73 -7.22
N TYR A 89 -0.01 -13.62 -7.28
CA TYR A 89 -0.93 -14.75 -7.24
C TYR A 89 -0.68 -15.79 -8.35
N VAL A 90 -0.37 -15.35 -9.56
CA VAL A 90 -0.03 -16.24 -10.69
C VAL A 90 1.34 -16.92 -10.51
N LYS A 91 2.27 -16.33 -9.74
CA LYS A 91 3.62 -16.85 -9.57
C LYS A 91 3.75 -17.96 -8.55
N GLY A 92 2.87 -18.02 -7.56
CA GLY A 92 2.90 -19.06 -6.55
C GLY A 92 1.88 -18.83 -5.44
N ALA A 93 1.75 -19.81 -4.57
CA ALA A 93 0.97 -19.69 -3.35
C ALA A 93 1.81 -18.95 -2.29
N TYR A 94 1.29 -17.87 -1.78
CA TYR A 94 1.84 -17.11 -0.66
C TYR A 94 0.80 -17.07 0.44
N ASP A 95 1.22 -17.30 1.67
CA ASP A 95 0.32 -17.20 2.82
C ASP A 95 -0.07 -15.74 3.09
N PHE A 96 0.88 -14.80 2.81
CA PHE A 96 0.66 -13.36 2.98
C PHE A 96 1.17 -12.53 1.80
N TYR A 97 0.47 -11.44 1.52
CA TYR A 97 0.78 -10.43 0.53
C TYR A 97 0.85 -9.06 1.23
N HIS A 98 2.03 -8.43 1.24
CA HIS A 98 2.29 -7.18 1.93
C HIS A 98 2.35 -6.02 0.95
N ILE A 99 1.40 -5.10 1.01
CA ILE A 99 1.38 -3.89 0.19
C ILE A 99 2.21 -2.82 0.89
N VAL A 100 3.34 -2.45 0.29
CA VAL A 100 4.28 -1.46 0.82
C VAL A 100 4.78 -0.53 -0.28
N SER A 101 5.31 0.65 0.08
CA SER A 101 5.99 1.52 -0.89
C SER A 101 7.50 1.34 -0.83
N GLY A 102 8.19 1.72 -1.90
CA GLY A 102 9.65 1.71 -1.95
C GLY A 102 10.36 2.64 -0.94
N VAL A 103 9.60 3.36 -0.12
CA VAL A 103 10.09 4.26 0.93
C VAL A 103 9.66 3.83 2.35
N HIS A 104 9.20 2.57 2.49
CA HIS A 104 9.02 1.89 3.77
C HIS A 104 10.32 1.26 4.25
N TYR A 105 10.37 0.96 5.54
CA TYR A 105 11.41 0.11 6.11
C TYR A 105 10.87 -0.65 7.32
N PRO A 106 11.22 -1.94 7.51
CA PRO A 106 10.85 -2.69 8.71
C PRO A 106 11.62 -2.18 9.92
N LEU A 107 11.01 -2.28 11.11
CA LEU A 107 11.60 -1.89 12.39
C LEU A 107 11.89 -3.08 13.31
N MET A 108 11.72 -4.30 12.80
CA MET A 108 11.99 -5.54 13.50
C MET A 108 12.55 -6.57 12.51
N THR A 109 13.11 -7.67 13.02
CA THR A 109 13.68 -8.72 12.18
C THR A 109 12.64 -9.38 11.30
N MET A 110 13.04 -9.97 10.17
CA MET A 110 12.11 -10.72 9.32
C MET A 110 11.49 -11.90 10.06
N SER A 111 12.25 -12.56 10.92
CA SER A 111 11.75 -13.67 11.75
C SER A 111 10.63 -13.24 12.70
N GLU A 112 10.78 -12.09 13.37
CA GLU A 112 9.74 -11.54 14.24
C GLU A 112 8.49 -11.16 13.45
N LEU A 113 8.65 -10.50 12.29
CA LEU A 113 7.55 -10.14 11.41
C LEU A 113 6.77 -11.38 10.95
N HIS A 114 7.47 -12.41 10.45
CA HIS A 114 6.84 -13.65 9.99
C HIS A 114 6.07 -14.31 11.14
N HIS A 115 6.67 -14.41 12.33
CA HIS A 115 6.02 -15.00 13.49
C HIS A 115 4.73 -14.26 13.89
N LEU A 116 4.71 -12.91 13.82
CA LEU A 116 3.50 -12.13 14.09
C LEU A 116 2.37 -12.41 13.09
N TYR A 117 2.71 -12.57 11.80
CA TYR A 117 1.73 -12.93 10.78
C TYR A 117 1.22 -14.38 10.94
N GLU A 118 2.12 -15.32 11.23
CA GLU A 118 1.79 -16.72 11.46
C GLU A 118 0.85 -16.92 12.65
N ALA A 119 1.05 -16.17 13.72
CA ALA A 119 0.31 -16.33 14.96
C ALA A 119 -1.18 -16.02 14.81
N GLU A 120 -1.56 -15.07 13.98
CA GLU A 120 -2.95 -14.64 13.86
C GLU A 120 -3.65 -15.07 12.57
N ARG A 121 -2.91 -15.27 11.49
CA ARG A 121 -3.41 -15.65 10.15
C ARG A 121 -4.59 -14.80 9.66
N LYS A 122 -4.50 -13.48 9.86
CA LYS A 122 -5.51 -12.49 9.46
C LYS A 122 -4.96 -11.47 8.49
N CYS A 123 -5.84 -10.80 7.78
CA CYS A 123 -5.49 -9.58 7.06
C CYS A 123 -5.25 -8.46 8.08
N PHE A 124 -4.12 -7.76 8.00
CA PHE A 124 -3.79 -6.68 8.92
C PHE A 124 -3.97 -5.31 8.29
N PHE A 125 -4.77 -4.49 8.95
CA PHE A 125 -5.03 -3.11 8.57
C PHE A 125 -4.73 -2.17 9.73
N GLN A 126 -4.13 -1.03 9.40
CA GLN A 126 -4.10 0.09 10.33
C GLN A 126 -5.37 0.91 10.14
N PRO A 127 -6.26 0.96 11.16
CA PRO A 127 -7.53 1.65 11.02
C PRO A 127 -7.33 3.17 10.90
N MET A 128 -8.19 3.80 10.12
CA MET A 128 -8.27 5.26 10.02
C MET A 128 -9.70 5.71 10.26
N ILE A 129 -9.85 6.82 10.99
CA ILE A 129 -11.17 7.41 11.20
C ILE A 129 -11.59 8.12 9.92
N SER A 130 -12.84 7.88 9.50
CA SER A 130 -13.49 8.57 8.39
C SER A 130 -14.88 9.03 8.82
N SER A 131 -15.21 10.29 8.56
CA SER A 131 -16.58 10.78 8.77
C SER A 131 -17.48 10.41 7.59
N GLU A 132 -18.79 10.39 7.81
CA GLU A 132 -19.77 10.20 6.72
C GLU A 132 -19.66 11.30 5.65
N GLU A 133 -19.31 12.54 6.05
CA GLU A 133 -19.07 13.65 5.11
C GLU A 133 -17.85 13.37 4.24
N GLU A 134 -16.79 12.80 4.80
CA GLU A 134 -15.60 12.40 4.02
C GLU A 134 -15.95 11.30 2.99
N VAL A 135 -16.71 10.29 3.40
CA VAL A 135 -17.21 9.23 2.51
C VAL A 135 -18.12 9.81 1.43
N GLU A 136 -19.05 10.69 1.81
CA GLU A 136 -19.96 11.35 0.86
C GLU A 136 -19.18 12.11 -0.22
N VAL A 137 -18.16 12.85 0.17
CA VAL A 137 -17.33 13.61 -0.78
C VAL A 137 -16.44 12.70 -1.59
N LYS A 138 -15.67 11.81 -0.96
CA LYS A 138 -14.65 11.02 -1.64
C LYS A 138 -15.20 9.86 -2.46
N MET A 139 -16.19 9.13 -1.93
CA MET A 139 -16.65 7.85 -2.50
C MET A 139 -17.98 7.96 -3.26
N ARG A 140 -18.84 8.96 -2.92
CA ARG A 140 -20.17 9.10 -3.51
C ARG A 140 -20.30 10.22 -4.53
N ARG A 141 -19.21 10.91 -4.88
CA ARG A 141 -19.12 11.91 -5.96
C ARG A 141 -18.18 11.47 -7.06
N CYS A 142 -18.34 12.03 -8.26
CA CYS A 142 -17.41 11.83 -9.36
C CYS A 142 -16.37 12.95 -9.40
N HIS A 143 -15.10 12.56 -9.34
CA HIS A 143 -13.94 13.45 -9.34
C HIS A 143 -13.32 13.55 -10.74
N PHE A 144 -14.10 13.95 -11.74
CA PHE A 144 -13.67 13.94 -13.16
C PHE A 144 -12.38 14.71 -13.46
N PHE A 145 -12.10 15.78 -12.73
CA PHE A 145 -10.96 16.66 -12.99
C PHE A 145 -9.82 16.51 -11.97
N SER A 146 -9.89 15.55 -11.05
CA SER A 146 -8.86 15.34 -10.03
C SER A 146 -7.51 15.06 -10.66
N ARG A 147 -7.45 14.15 -11.64
CA ARG A 147 -6.22 13.79 -12.36
C ARG A 147 -5.65 14.96 -13.17
N LEU A 148 -6.51 15.75 -13.81
CA LEU A 148 -6.08 16.97 -14.52
C LEU A 148 -5.45 17.97 -13.54
N MET A 149 -6.11 18.24 -12.41
CA MET A 149 -5.57 19.12 -11.37
C MET A 149 -4.22 18.63 -10.86
N MET A 150 -4.10 17.34 -10.54
CA MET A 150 -2.86 16.74 -10.00
C MET A 150 -1.73 16.60 -11.03
N SER A 151 -2.01 16.74 -12.33
CA SER A 151 -0.97 16.73 -13.37
C SER A 151 -0.13 18.00 -13.40
N PHE A 152 -0.60 19.07 -12.78
CA PHE A 152 0.09 20.36 -12.73
C PHE A 152 0.82 20.55 -11.40
N ARG A 153 1.90 21.35 -11.45
CA ARG A 153 2.61 21.76 -10.23
C ARG A 153 1.65 22.53 -9.31
N PHE A 154 1.69 22.22 -8.03
CA PHE A 154 0.87 22.88 -7.01
C PHE A 154 0.96 24.42 -7.13
N ASN A 155 -0.17 25.10 -7.01
CA ASN A 155 -0.36 26.56 -7.16
C ASN A 155 -0.02 27.15 -8.55
N SER A 156 0.32 26.35 -9.56
CA SER A 156 0.48 26.85 -10.94
C SER A 156 -0.88 27.29 -11.53
N PRO A 157 -0.89 28.12 -12.60
CA PRO A 157 -2.14 28.47 -13.29
C PRO A 157 -2.98 27.25 -13.71
N GLY A 158 -2.32 26.21 -14.27
CA GLY A 158 -3.00 24.98 -14.67
C GLY A 158 -3.64 24.26 -13.47
N TYR A 159 -2.93 24.18 -12.33
CA TYR A 159 -3.49 23.64 -11.08
C TYR A 159 -4.75 24.41 -10.63
N LYS A 160 -4.70 25.75 -10.66
CA LYS A 160 -5.84 26.59 -10.25
C LYS A 160 -7.05 26.39 -11.16
N VAL A 161 -6.84 26.28 -12.46
CA VAL A 161 -7.92 25.98 -13.42
C VAL A 161 -8.50 24.58 -13.17
N GLY A 162 -7.63 23.57 -13.07
CA GLY A 162 -8.06 22.20 -12.75
C GLY A 162 -8.85 22.12 -11.44
N ARG A 163 -8.39 22.82 -10.39
CA ARG A 163 -9.08 22.90 -9.10
C ARG A 163 -10.44 23.62 -9.21
N PHE A 164 -10.52 24.68 -10.01
CA PHE A 164 -11.80 25.37 -10.28
C PHE A 164 -12.79 24.42 -10.95
N LEU A 165 -12.40 23.73 -12.03
CA LEU A 165 -13.23 22.78 -12.75
C LEU A 165 -13.67 21.63 -11.85
N TRP A 166 -12.76 21.08 -11.04
CA TRP A 166 -13.05 20.05 -10.07
C TRP A 166 -14.11 20.50 -9.05
N ASN A 167 -13.91 21.66 -8.42
CA ASN A 167 -14.87 22.22 -7.46
C ASN A 167 -16.23 22.53 -8.11
N LEU A 168 -16.22 23.05 -9.35
CA LEU A 168 -17.47 23.31 -10.09
C LEU A 168 -18.24 22.02 -10.35
N SER A 169 -17.55 20.95 -10.78
CA SER A 169 -18.18 19.65 -11.01
C SER A 169 -18.81 19.07 -9.75
N LEU A 170 -18.16 19.21 -8.59
CA LEU A 170 -18.69 18.75 -7.30
C LEU A 170 -19.91 19.58 -6.88
N ARG A 171 -19.88 20.90 -7.08
CA ARG A 171 -21.04 21.78 -6.81
C ARG A 171 -22.25 21.42 -7.66
N LEU A 172 -22.06 21.18 -8.95
CA LEU A 172 -23.12 20.75 -9.85
C LEU A 172 -23.73 19.42 -9.42
N GLN A 173 -22.92 18.45 -9.03
CA GLN A 173 -23.40 17.17 -8.49
C GLN A 173 -24.22 17.36 -7.22
N ASN A 174 -23.84 18.30 -6.34
CA ASN A 174 -24.62 18.61 -5.15
C ASN A 174 -25.97 19.24 -5.49
N ILE A 175 -26.03 20.15 -6.46
CA ILE A 175 -27.30 20.80 -6.90
C ILE A 175 -28.28 19.77 -7.42
N VAL A 176 -27.83 18.81 -8.24
CA VAL A 176 -28.69 17.74 -8.80
C VAL A 176 -28.81 16.53 -7.87
N ASN A 177 -28.25 16.59 -6.67
CA ASN A 177 -28.19 15.50 -5.69
C ASN A 177 -27.67 14.17 -6.29
N TYR A 178 -26.72 14.25 -7.21
CA TYR A 178 -26.13 13.05 -7.81
C TYR A 178 -25.29 12.32 -6.78
N LYS A 179 -25.53 11.03 -6.61
CA LYS A 179 -24.75 10.13 -5.75
C LYS A 179 -24.51 8.81 -6.47
N ARG A 180 -23.25 8.37 -6.45
CA ARG A 180 -22.86 7.03 -6.81
C ARG A 180 -22.65 6.17 -5.55
N ASN A 181 -22.58 4.88 -5.69
CA ASN A 181 -22.27 3.97 -4.59
C ASN A 181 -23.14 4.14 -3.33
N ALA A 182 -24.41 4.60 -3.51
CA ALA A 182 -25.28 4.97 -2.39
C ALA A 182 -25.52 3.84 -1.38
N ASN A 183 -25.55 2.59 -1.86
CA ASN A 183 -25.79 1.40 -1.04
C ASN A 183 -24.51 0.71 -0.55
N THR A 184 -23.33 1.26 -0.85
CA THR A 184 -22.06 0.68 -0.43
C THR A 184 -21.63 1.28 0.90
N LYS A 185 -21.29 0.43 1.86
CA LYS A 185 -20.66 0.84 3.11
C LYS A 185 -19.16 0.88 2.91
N PHE A 186 -18.56 2.03 3.17
CA PHE A 186 -17.13 2.25 3.02
C PHE A 186 -16.42 2.24 4.37
N TYR A 187 -15.24 1.65 4.40
CA TYR A 187 -14.37 1.57 5.56
C TYR A 187 -12.98 2.07 5.17
N LYS A 188 -12.42 2.96 5.99
CA LYS A 188 -11.13 3.58 5.73
C LYS A 188 -10.01 2.91 6.51
N SER A 189 -8.90 2.67 5.84
CA SER A 189 -7.66 2.22 6.46
C SER A 189 -6.45 2.90 5.80
N SER A 190 -5.29 2.69 6.37
CA SER A 190 -4.06 2.93 5.61
C SER A 190 -4.07 2.10 4.31
N GLN A 191 -3.56 2.64 3.22
CA GLN A 191 -3.30 1.92 1.96
C GLN A 191 -2.40 0.69 2.20
N TRP A 192 -1.49 0.81 3.15
CA TRP A 192 -0.47 -0.20 3.46
C TRP A 192 -1.06 -1.26 4.38
N CYS A 193 -1.15 -2.47 3.87
CA CYS A 193 -1.79 -3.57 4.58
C CYS A 193 -1.11 -4.90 4.24
N SER A 194 -1.47 -5.93 5.00
CA SER A 194 -1.05 -7.30 4.75
C SER A 194 -2.28 -8.18 4.58
N LEU A 195 -2.32 -8.97 3.53
CA LEU A 195 -3.48 -9.73 3.11
C LEU A 195 -3.17 -11.22 3.09
N THR A 196 -4.14 -12.05 3.44
CA THR A 196 -4.08 -13.50 3.24
C THR A 196 -4.30 -13.86 1.77
N GLU A 197 -3.91 -15.07 1.36
CA GLU A 197 -4.15 -15.57 0.01
C GLU A 197 -5.64 -15.49 -0.38
N SER A 198 -6.55 -15.93 0.49
CA SER A 198 -7.99 -15.89 0.23
C SER A 198 -8.53 -14.47 0.01
N ALA A 199 -7.97 -13.48 0.69
CA ALA A 199 -8.33 -12.08 0.49
C ALA A 199 -7.87 -11.57 -0.89
N VAL A 200 -6.65 -11.90 -1.30
CA VAL A 200 -6.10 -11.53 -2.62
C VAL A 200 -6.87 -12.23 -3.74
N GLU A 201 -7.15 -13.52 -3.61
CA GLU A 201 -7.99 -14.27 -4.54
C GLU A 201 -9.37 -13.63 -4.73
N TYR A 202 -10.02 -13.28 -3.63
CA TYR A 202 -11.32 -12.60 -3.66
C TYR A 202 -11.24 -11.25 -4.38
N LEU A 203 -10.27 -10.41 -4.05
CA LEU A 203 -10.10 -9.09 -4.68
C LEU A 203 -9.83 -9.19 -6.18
N ILE A 204 -9.03 -10.16 -6.62
CA ILE A 204 -8.78 -10.43 -8.04
C ILE A 204 -10.07 -10.89 -8.72
N ALA A 205 -10.84 -11.78 -8.09
CA ALA A 205 -12.09 -12.29 -8.66
C ALA A 205 -13.15 -11.21 -8.88
N ILE A 206 -13.14 -10.14 -8.09
CA ILE A 206 -14.07 -9.01 -8.22
C ILE A 206 -13.44 -7.77 -8.85
N GLU A 207 -12.28 -7.88 -9.53
CA GLU A 207 -11.53 -6.75 -10.09
C GLU A 207 -12.40 -5.80 -10.90
N ASP A 208 -13.25 -6.31 -11.80
CA ASP A 208 -14.13 -5.49 -12.63
C ASP A 208 -15.12 -4.67 -11.79
N GLN A 209 -15.64 -5.26 -10.70
CA GLN A 209 -16.53 -4.56 -9.77
C GLN A 209 -15.78 -3.46 -9.02
N ILE A 210 -14.54 -3.73 -8.59
CA ILE A 210 -13.66 -2.74 -7.95
C ILE A 210 -13.43 -1.58 -8.92
N ARG A 211 -13.04 -1.83 -10.16
CA ARG A 211 -12.80 -0.80 -11.18
C ARG A 211 -14.04 0.07 -11.40
N VAL A 212 -15.23 -0.52 -11.51
CA VAL A 212 -16.49 0.23 -11.66
C VAL A 212 -16.79 1.06 -10.42
N ARG A 213 -16.63 0.48 -9.21
CA ARG A 213 -16.98 1.15 -7.94
C ARG A 213 -16.05 2.31 -7.62
N TYR A 214 -14.75 2.16 -7.86
CA TYR A 214 -13.75 3.14 -7.44
C TYR A 214 -13.28 4.09 -8.56
N SER A 215 -13.64 3.83 -9.83
CA SER A 215 -13.39 4.83 -10.89
C SER A 215 -14.03 6.17 -10.52
N TYR A 216 -13.33 7.26 -10.77
CA TYR A 216 -13.75 8.63 -10.46
C TYR A 216 -13.98 8.94 -8.96
N THR A 217 -13.62 8.07 -8.04
CA THR A 217 -13.58 8.40 -6.60
C THR A 217 -12.27 9.11 -6.25
N PHE A 218 -12.15 9.64 -5.03
CA PHE A 218 -10.96 10.36 -4.58
C PHE A 218 -10.28 9.62 -3.42
N CYS A 219 -8.98 9.36 -3.52
CA CYS A 219 -8.20 8.52 -2.61
C CYS A 219 -8.82 7.13 -2.38
N PRO A 220 -9.18 6.40 -3.46
CA PRO A 220 -9.78 5.07 -3.33
C PRO A 220 -8.85 4.03 -2.69
N ASP A 221 -7.54 4.21 -2.80
CA ASP A 221 -6.49 3.39 -2.19
C ASP A 221 -6.63 3.27 -0.66
N GLU A 222 -7.19 4.28 0.01
CA GLU A 222 -7.47 4.24 1.45
C GLU A 222 -8.78 3.50 1.81
N TYR A 223 -9.57 3.07 0.83
CA TYR A 223 -10.91 2.50 1.05
C TYR A 223 -11.11 1.12 0.46
N PHE A 224 -10.57 0.84 -0.75
CA PHE A 224 -11.07 -0.29 -1.54
C PHE A 224 -10.80 -1.64 -0.88
N VAL A 225 -9.61 -1.94 -0.44
CA VAL A 225 -9.27 -3.26 0.12
C VAL A 225 -10.14 -3.54 1.34
N LEU A 226 -10.11 -2.64 2.32
CA LEU A 226 -10.86 -2.85 3.56
C LEU A 226 -12.38 -2.88 3.32
N SER A 227 -12.91 -1.99 2.45
CA SER A 227 -14.34 -1.96 2.17
C SER A 227 -14.83 -3.22 1.47
N GLU A 228 -14.09 -3.72 0.47
CA GLU A 228 -14.48 -4.93 -0.24
C GLU A 228 -14.46 -6.15 0.70
N LEU A 229 -13.43 -6.29 1.53
CA LEU A 229 -13.36 -7.40 2.49
C LEU A 229 -14.41 -7.30 3.59
N MET A 230 -14.69 -6.10 4.12
CA MET A 230 -15.74 -5.89 5.13
C MET A 230 -17.16 -6.15 4.60
N ASN A 231 -17.38 -5.99 3.30
CA ASN A 231 -18.65 -6.29 2.63
C ASN A 231 -18.68 -7.71 2.03
N SER A 232 -17.74 -8.58 2.39
CA SER A 232 -17.60 -9.95 1.90
C SER A 232 -17.73 -10.98 3.02
N PRO A 233 -17.80 -12.29 2.70
CA PRO A 233 -17.71 -13.36 3.69
C PRO A 233 -16.39 -13.40 4.47
N LEU A 234 -15.35 -12.69 3.99
CA LEU A 234 -14.01 -12.67 4.59
C LEU A 234 -13.86 -11.66 5.74
N LYS A 235 -14.91 -10.93 6.12
CA LYS A 235 -14.87 -9.91 7.18
C LYS A 235 -14.29 -10.40 8.50
N GLU A 236 -14.47 -11.68 8.84
CA GLU A 236 -13.95 -12.28 10.08
C GLU A 236 -12.42 -12.52 10.04
N GLN A 237 -11.82 -12.43 8.85
CA GLN A 237 -10.37 -12.55 8.67
C GLN A 237 -9.65 -11.20 8.83
N ILE A 238 -10.37 -10.12 9.16
CA ILE A 238 -9.78 -8.79 9.32
C ILE A 238 -9.27 -8.64 10.76
N GLY A 239 -8.01 -8.24 10.86
CA GLY A 239 -7.33 -7.83 12.09
C GLY A 239 -6.91 -6.37 12.00
N TYR A 240 -7.13 -5.61 13.06
CA TYR A 240 -6.67 -4.23 13.16
C TYR A 240 -5.39 -4.16 13.99
N LYS A 241 -4.40 -3.40 13.49
CA LYS A 241 -3.09 -3.20 14.12
C LYS A 241 -2.73 -1.72 14.10
N ASP A 242 -2.78 -1.05 15.24
CA ASP A 242 -2.39 0.36 15.35
C ASP A 242 -0.89 0.55 15.14
N ASN A 243 -0.10 -0.50 15.40
CA ASN A 243 1.34 -0.53 15.23
C ASN A 243 1.83 -1.14 13.91
N LEU A 244 0.96 -1.27 12.89
CA LEU A 244 1.38 -1.80 11.58
C LEU A 244 2.39 -0.87 10.91
N LEU A 245 2.18 0.44 11.00
CA LEU A 245 3.03 1.44 10.37
C LEU A 245 3.25 2.66 11.27
N LYS A 246 4.49 2.99 11.58
CA LYS A 246 4.89 4.26 12.18
C LYS A 246 4.95 5.33 11.09
N GLN A 247 3.97 6.23 11.08
CA GLN A 247 3.91 7.36 10.16
C GLN A 247 3.43 8.59 10.90
N GLU A 248 4.24 9.63 10.89
CA GLU A 248 3.91 10.94 11.45
C GLU A 248 3.69 11.95 10.32
N TRP A 249 2.90 12.99 10.57
CA TRP A 249 2.58 14.01 9.60
C TRP A 249 3.15 15.36 10.05
N VAL A 250 3.83 16.03 9.13
CA VAL A 250 4.26 17.41 9.30
C VAL A 250 3.45 18.25 8.33
N SER A 251 2.45 18.97 8.86
CA SER A 251 1.44 19.67 8.04
C SER A 251 0.68 18.68 7.14
N THR A 252 0.85 18.77 5.83
CA THR A 252 0.13 17.96 4.82
C THR A 252 0.97 16.83 4.23
N HIS A 253 2.21 16.63 4.73
CA HIS A 253 3.13 15.63 4.20
C HIS A 253 3.59 14.66 5.29
N PRO A 254 3.83 13.38 4.95
CA PRO A 254 4.46 12.47 5.88
C PRO A 254 5.86 12.97 6.27
N LYS A 255 6.17 12.89 7.56
CA LYS A 255 7.50 13.19 8.10
C LYS A 255 8.55 12.31 7.41
N VAL A 256 9.68 12.91 7.05
CA VAL A 256 10.88 12.19 6.64
C VAL A 256 11.71 11.91 7.89
N TYR A 257 11.91 10.64 8.21
CA TYR A 257 12.71 10.24 9.37
C TYR A 257 14.20 10.37 9.09
N LYS A 258 14.94 10.84 10.10
CA LYS A 258 16.39 11.09 10.07
C LYS A 258 17.07 10.41 11.26
N MET A 259 18.39 10.55 11.37
CA MET A 259 19.20 9.90 12.41
C MET A 259 18.71 10.20 13.84
N GLU A 260 18.22 11.41 14.09
CA GLU A 260 17.65 11.83 15.39
C GLU A 260 16.39 11.05 15.79
N ASP A 261 15.71 10.42 14.84
CA ASP A 261 14.49 9.65 15.08
C ASP A 261 14.76 8.18 15.44
N TYR A 262 16.03 7.72 15.40
CA TYR A 262 16.39 6.31 15.54
C TYR A 262 15.80 5.68 16.81
N ASP A 263 16.05 6.26 17.97
CA ASP A 263 15.59 5.69 19.24
C ASP A 263 14.04 5.64 19.32
N SER A 264 13.37 6.68 18.82
CA SER A 264 11.90 6.74 18.76
C SER A 264 11.33 5.69 17.80
N LEU A 265 11.99 5.43 16.68
CA LEU A 265 11.58 4.39 15.73
C LEU A 265 11.72 3.01 16.35
N MET A 266 12.90 2.69 16.90
CA MET A 266 13.18 1.38 17.47
C MET A 266 12.34 1.08 18.72
N ALA A 267 12.02 2.09 19.52
CA ALA A 267 11.15 1.95 20.69
C ALA A 267 9.64 1.91 20.35
N SER A 268 9.26 2.14 19.08
CA SER A 268 7.84 2.27 18.70
C SER A 268 7.04 0.97 18.75
N GLY A 269 7.70 -0.19 18.64
CA GLY A 269 7.04 -1.50 18.48
C GLY A 269 6.23 -1.64 17.19
N CYS A 270 6.43 -0.73 16.21
CA CYS A 270 5.76 -0.79 14.92
C CYS A 270 6.45 -1.78 14.00
N PHE A 271 5.68 -2.40 13.09
CA PHE A 271 6.21 -3.35 12.11
C PHE A 271 7.08 -2.65 11.08
N TYR A 272 6.59 -1.53 10.57
CA TYR A 272 7.26 -0.71 9.55
C TYR A 272 7.25 0.76 9.94
N ALA A 273 8.13 1.53 9.30
CA ALA A 273 8.07 2.99 9.31
C ALA A 273 8.08 3.56 7.90
N ARG A 274 7.52 4.76 7.77
CA ARG A 274 7.46 5.57 6.56
C ARG A 274 7.37 7.05 6.97
N LYS A 275 8.12 7.98 6.37
CA LYS A 275 8.73 7.95 5.07
C LYS A 275 10.25 8.14 5.20
N PHE A 276 11.01 7.39 4.40
CA PHE A 276 12.46 7.57 4.27
C PHE A 276 12.79 8.15 2.89
N THR A 277 13.92 8.87 2.80
CA THR A 277 14.46 9.46 1.58
C THR A 277 15.97 9.19 1.49
N SER A 278 16.62 9.70 0.46
CA SER A 278 18.08 9.66 0.34
C SER A 278 18.81 10.24 1.55
N ASP A 279 18.21 11.21 2.26
CA ASP A 279 18.75 11.78 3.50
C ASP A 279 18.65 10.82 4.70
N SER A 280 17.96 9.70 4.56
CA SER A 280 17.74 8.72 5.63
C SER A 280 18.67 7.51 5.53
N ILE A 281 19.59 7.47 4.57
CA ILE A 281 20.39 6.26 4.27
C ILE A 281 21.22 5.79 5.46
N GLU A 282 21.89 6.69 6.16
CA GLU A 282 22.67 6.34 7.36
C GLU A 282 21.78 5.78 8.49
N LEU A 283 20.57 6.36 8.65
CA LEU A 283 19.57 5.83 9.58
C LEU A 283 19.15 4.41 9.21
N LEU A 284 18.88 4.16 7.92
CA LEU A 284 18.47 2.84 7.44
C LEU A 284 19.58 1.80 7.61
N ASP A 285 20.82 2.17 7.33
CA ASP A 285 21.98 1.28 7.55
C ASP A 285 22.15 0.95 9.05
N LYS A 286 21.92 1.93 9.96
CA LYS A 286 21.94 1.71 11.42
C LYS A 286 20.79 0.80 11.87
N ILE A 287 19.56 1.00 11.35
CA ILE A 287 18.42 0.13 11.65
C ILE A 287 18.73 -1.30 11.15
N TYR A 288 19.23 -1.44 9.91
CA TYR A 288 19.64 -2.74 9.35
C TYR A 288 20.57 -3.50 10.28
N ASP A 289 21.61 -2.84 10.80
CA ASP A 289 22.58 -3.49 11.70
C ASP A 289 21.96 -3.95 13.03
N ALA A 290 20.87 -3.31 13.45
CA ALA A 290 20.14 -3.68 14.67
C ALA A 290 19.15 -4.86 14.46
N ILE A 291 18.63 -5.05 13.23
CA ILE A 291 17.52 -6.02 12.95
C ILE A 291 17.86 -7.10 11.92
N LYS A 292 19.12 -7.15 11.41
CA LYS A 292 19.58 -8.16 10.43
C LYS A 292 19.65 -9.57 11.00
#